data_b15c405764af41b11580a050de974f50
#
_entry.id   b15c405764af41b11580a050de974f50
#
_cell.length_a   1.000
_cell.length_b   1.000
_cell.length_c   1.000
_cell.angle_alpha   90.00
_cell.angle_beta   90.00
_cell.angle_gamma   90.00
#
_symmetry.space_group_name_H-M   'P 1'
#
loop_
_entity.id
_entity.type
_entity.pdbx_description
1 polymer ?
#
loop_
_entity_poly.entity_id
_entity_poly.type
_entity_poly.pdbx_seq_one_letter_code
_entity_poly.pdbx_strand_id
1 'polypeptide(L)'
;MLPVPVLEEVAKEFPDYHGCGMSLVEMSHRGPVFSQIIRETRDLLRELLSVPETHDILFLQGGGHMQFAMVPLNLLGAAAEASYIVNGVWSKKAAAEASKFCRVSVIGTPSRAQVPHPDSINVPNDAAYLYYCMNETVNGMEFNYIPQCPDCVPLVSDVSSNFLSRTIDF
;
A
#
# COMPACT_ATOMS: atom_id res chain seq x y z
N MET A 1 4.37 -12.05 11.34
CA MET A 1 5.22 -13.28 11.30
C MET A 1 4.48 -14.29 10.44
N LEU A 2 5.15 -14.93 9.49
CA LEU A 2 4.53 -16.01 8.71
C LEU A 2 4.27 -17.25 9.59
N PRO A 3 3.20 -18.01 9.34
CA PRO A 3 2.95 -19.28 10.03
C PRO A 3 4.10 -20.26 9.81
N VAL A 4 4.41 -21.07 10.84
CA VAL A 4 5.51 -22.06 10.76
C VAL A 4 5.35 -23.03 9.58
N PRO A 5 4.17 -23.60 9.27
CA PRO A 5 4.02 -24.48 8.12
C PRO A 5 4.40 -23.83 6.78
N VAL A 6 4.10 -22.53 6.61
CA VAL A 6 4.48 -21.78 5.41
C VAL A 6 6.01 -21.65 5.30
N LEU A 7 6.69 -21.39 6.42
CA LEU A 7 8.15 -21.31 6.44
C LEU A 7 8.82 -22.64 6.14
N GLU A 8 8.25 -23.76 6.63
CA GLU A 8 8.70 -25.12 6.35
C GLU A 8 8.54 -25.49 4.88
N GLU A 9 7.42 -25.08 4.26
CA GLU A 9 7.16 -25.31 2.84
C GLU A 9 8.15 -24.50 1.97
N VAL A 10 8.31 -23.21 2.26
CA VAL A 10 9.31 -22.37 1.58
C VAL A 10 10.71 -22.95 1.70
N ALA A 11 11.09 -23.47 2.88
CA ALA A 11 12.40 -24.07 3.09
C ALA A 11 12.62 -25.33 2.24
N LYS A 12 11.58 -26.14 1.99
CA LYS A 12 11.66 -27.34 1.13
C LYS A 12 11.80 -26.96 -0.34
N GLU A 13 11.08 -25.92 -0.77
CA GLU A 13 11.06 -25.50 -2.17
C GLU A 13 12.22 -24.57 -2.55
N PHE A 14 12.89 -24.00 -1.55
CA PHE A 14 13.92 -23.00 -1.78
C PHE A 14 15.10 -23.52 -2.64
N PRO A 15 15.66 -24.74 -2.43
CA PRO A 15 16.75 -25.24 -3.29
C PRO A 15 16.29 -25.69 -4.67
N ASP A 16 15.07 -26.19 -4.81
CA ASP A 16 14.53 -26.74 -6.06
C ASP A 16 13.01 -26.63 -6.08
N TYR A 17 12.50 -25.61 -6.76
CA TYR A 17 11.07 -25.35 -6.84
C TYR A 17 10.35 -26.45 -7.65
N HIS A 18 9.58 -27.29 -6.96
CA HIS A 18 8.79 -28.39 -7.53
C HIS A 18 9.58 -29.33 -8.48
N GLY A 19 10.87 -29.53 -8.25
CA GLY A 19 11.70 -30.40 -9.07
C GLY A 19 12.08 -29.84 -10.43
N CYS A 20 12.01 -28.52 -10.61
CA CYS A 20 12.37 -27.89 -11.89
C CYS A 20 13.89 -27.70 -12.08
N GLY A 21 14.71 -28.09 -11.10
CA GLY A 21 16.17 -28.04 -11.16
C GLY A 21 16.76 -26.69 -10.78
N MET A 22 15.96 -25.75 -10.27
CA MET A 22 16.46 -24.44 -9.81
C MET A 22 15.58 -23.84 -8.69
N SER A 23 16.16 -22.97 -7.91
CA SER A 23 15.47 -22.18 -6.90
C SER A 23 14.54 -21.13 -7.53
N LEU A 24 13.44 -20.82 -6.85
CA LEU A 24 12.56 -19.71 -7.23
C LEU A 24 13.32 -18.38 -7.39
N VAL A 25 14.31 -18.11 -6.54
CA VAL A 25 15.09 -16.84 -6.55
C VAL A 25 16.06 -16.76 -7.72
N GLU A 26 16.34 -17.89 -8.40
CA GLU A 26 17.23 -17.95 -9.57
C GLU A 26 16.45 -17.87 -10.90
N MET A 27 15.13 -18.04 -10.85
CA MET A 27 14.28 -18.08 -12.05
C MET A 27 14.21 -16.72 -12.74
N SER A 28 14.22 -16.74 -14.07
CA SER A 28 13.89 -15.57 -14.85
C SER A 28 12.42 -15.18 -14.65
N HIS A 29 12.15 -13.90 -14.33
CA HIS A 29 10.78 -13.36 -14.23
C HIS A 29 9.99 -13.46 -15.56
N ARG A 30 10.66 -13.74 -16.69
CA ARG A 30 10.05 -14.00 -18.01
C ARG A 30 9.83 -15.50 -18.29
N GLY A 31 10.32 -16.36 -17.41
CA GLY A 31 10.16 -17.81 -17.56
C GLY A 31 8.71 -18.26 -17.34
N PRO A 32 8.28 -19.37 -17.99
CA PRO A 32 6.90 -19.84 -17.88
C PRO A 32 6.53 -20.23 -16.44
N VAL A 33 7.45 -20.84 -15.68
CA VAL A 33 7.23 -21.25 -14.29
C VAL A 33 6.99 -20.03 -13.42
N PHE A 34 7.87 -19.03 -13.47
CA PHE A 34 7.69 -17.81 -12.69
C PHE A 34 6.43 -17.04 -13.10
N SER A 35 6.11 -17.00 -14.39
CA SER A 35 4.89 -16.37 -14.89
C SER A 35 3.62 -17.05 -14.36
N GLN A 36 3.65 -18.34 -14.13
CA GLN A 36 2.56 -19.08 -13.50
C GLN A 36 2.44 -18.69 -12.01
N ILE A 37 3.55 -18.67 -11.27
CA ILE A 37 3.57 -18.29 -9.86
C ILE A 37 2.97 -16.90 -9.63
N ILE A 38 3.37 -15.92 -10.45
CA ILE A 38 2.83 -14.55 -10.35
C ILE A 38 1.34 -14.49 -10.65
N ARG A 39 0.86 -15.23 -11.65
CA ARG A 39 -0.58 -15.31 -11.93
C ARG A 39 -1.35 -15.89 -10.75
N GLU A 40 -0.93 -17.05 -10.25
CA GLU A 40 -1.56 -17.71 -9.10
C GLU A 40 -1.55 -16.82 -7.86
N THR A 41 -0.42 -16.15 -7.58
CA THR A 41 -0.31 -15.20 -6.45
C THR A 41 -1.30 -14.04 -6.59
N ARG A 42 -1.42 -13.47 -7.79
CA ARG A 42 -2.37 -12.39 -8.07
C ARG A 42 -3.81 -12.87 -7.90
N ASP A 43 -4.13 -14.05 -8.42
CA ASP A 43 -5.48 -14.60 -8.39
C ASP A 43 -5.89 -14.95 -6.95
N LEU A 44 -4.97 -15.49 -6.14
CA LEU A 44 -5.16 -15.73 -4.71
C LEU A 44 -5.37 -14.42 -3.92
N LEU A 45 -4.58 -13.37 -4.21
CA LEU A 45 -4.79 -12.06 -3.57
C LEU A 45 -6.15 -11.48 -3.93
N ARG A 46 -6.58 -11.60 -5.19
CA ARG A 46 -7.90 -11.15 -5.63
C ARG A 46 -9.02 -11.87 -4.89
N GLU A 47 -8.91 -13.19 -4.75
CA GLU A 47 -9.87 -14.01 -4.01
C GLU A 47 -9.90 -13.65 -2.52
N LEU A 48 -8.75 -13.69 -1.85
CA LEU A 48 -8.65 -13.47 -0.39
C LEU A 48 -9.06 -12.08 0.06
N LEU A 49 -8.77 -11.06 -0.75
CA LEU A 49 -9.12 -9.67 -0.44
C LEU A 49 -10.41 -9.22 -1.12
N SER A 50 -11.07 -10.09 -1.91
CA SER A 50 -12.25 -9.74 -2.69
C SER A 50 -12.04 -8.52 -3.61
N VAL A 51 -10.85 -8.40 -4.22
CA VAL A 51 -10.50 -7.27 -5.08
C VAL A 51 -11.40 -7.24 -6.32
N PRO A 52 -12.15 -6.16 -6.58
CA PRO A 52 -13.03 -6.05 -7.74
C PRO A 52 -12.26 -6.15 -9.08
N GLU A 53 -12.95 -6.58 -10.14
CA GLU A 53 -12.38 -6.63 -11.49
C GLU A 53 -11.98 -5.25 -12.05
N THR A 54 -12.50 -4.18 -11.45
CA THR A 54 -12.16 -2.80 -11.79
C THR A 54 -10.79 -2.37 -11.26
N HIS A 55 -10.13 -3.22 -10.43
CA HIS A 55 -8.86 -2.92 -9.79
C HIS A 55 -7.76 -3.86 -10.27
N ASP A 56 -6.59 -3.32 -10.53
CA ASP A 56 -5.39 -4.08 -10.87
C ASP A 56 -4.54 -4.38 -9.64
N ILE A 57 -3.92 -5.56 -9.65
CA ILE A 57 -2.92 -5.97 -8.65
C ILE A 57 -1.55 -5.90 -9.32
N LEU A 58 -0.69 -5.02 -8.79
CA LEU A 58 0.65 -4.76 -9.31
C LEU A 58 1.72 -5.17 -8.31
N PHE A 59 2.74 -5.89 -8.76
CA PHE A 59 3.93 -6.20 -7.98
C PHE A 59 5.05 -5.25 -8.40
N LEU A 60 5.36 -4.30 -7.52
CA LEU A 60 6.32 -3.23 -7.80
C LEU A 60 7.53 -3.36 -6.87
N GLN A 61 8.69 -2.97 -7.39
CA GLN A 61 9.92 -2.89 -6.60
C GLN A 61 9.97 -1.63 -5.73
N GLY A 62 10.93 -1.57 -4.79
CA GLY A 62 11.26 -0.37 -4.02
C GLY A 62 10.64 -0.31 -2.63
N GLY A 63 9.75 -1.24 -2.30
CA GLY A 63 9.06 -1.30 -1.01
C GLY A 63 8.24 -0.04 -0.71
N GLY A 64 7.72 0.07 0.52
CA GLY A 64 6.87 1.19 0.93
C GLY A 64 7.56 2.56 0.82
N HIS A 65 8.88 2.63 1.03
CA HIS A 65 9.59 3.92 0.92
C HIS A 65 9.57 4.48 -0.50
N MET A 66 9.77 3.63 -1.52
CA MET A 66 9.71 4.13 -2.89
C MET A 66 8.30 4.50 -3.30
N GLN A 67 7.28 3.85 -2.72
CA GLN A 67 5.88 4.22 -2.97
C GLN A 67 5.57 5.65 -2.51
N PHE A 68 6.24 6.17 -1.48
CA PHE A 68 6.08 7.57 -1.08
C PHE A 68 6.42 8.56 -2.21
N ALA A 69 7.37 8.22 -3.09
CA ALA A 69 7.69 9.00 -4.28
C ALA A 69 6.83 8.60 -5.49
N MET A 70 6.56 7.29 -5.68
CA MET A 70 5.84 6.77 -6.83
C MET A 70 4.38 7.22 -6.85
N VAL A 71 3.73 7.36 -5.69
CA VAL A 71 2.36 7.86 -5.58
C VAL A 71 2.23 9.26 -6.19
N PRO A 72 2.95 10.30 -5.74
CA PRO A 72 2.87 11.62 -6.38
C PRO A 72 3.31 11.61 -7.84
N LEU A 73 4.35 10.86 -8.22
CA LEU A 73 4.81 10.77 -9.60
C LEU A 73 3.75 10.22 -10.57
N ASN A 74 2.84 9.35 -10.09
CA ASN A 74 1.82 8.73 -10.93
C ASN A 74 0.44 9.40 -10.81
N LEU A 75 0.08 9.92 -9.64
CA LEU A 75 -1.28 10.41 -9.37
C LEU A 75 -1.43 11.92 -9.41
N LEU A 76 -0.34 12.68 -9.37
CA LEU A 76 -0.42 14.14 -9.33
C LEU A 76 -1.08 14.73 -10.59
N GLY A 77 -0.79 14.17 -11.76
CA GLY A 77 -1.33 14.66 -13.04
C GLY A 77 -1.03 16.13 -13.25
N ALA A 78 -2.06 16.90 -13.56
CA ALA A 78 -1.99 18.36 -13.69
C ALA A 78 -2.25 19.12 -12.36
N ALA A 79 -2.64 18.43 -11.31
CA ALA A 79 -2.90 19.03 -10.01
C ALA A 79 -1.58 19.49 -9.35
N ALA A 80 -1.63 20.58 -8.61
CA ALA A 80 -0.46 21.13 -7.93
C ALA A 80 -0.37 20.74 -6.45
N GLU A 81 -1.40 20.08 -5.93
CA GLU A 81 -1.54 19.82 -4.50
C GLU A 81 -2.16 18.44 -4.23
N ALA A 82 -1.68 17.78 -3.19
CA ALA A 82 -2.24 16.53 -2.67
C ALA A 82 -2.48 16.66 -1.16
N SER A 83 -3.51 15.97 -0.67
CA SER A 83 -3.88 15.96 0.75
C SER A 83 -3.30 14.76 1.47
N TYR A 84 -2.74 14.99 2.66
CA TYR A 84 -2.13 13.95 3.49
C TYR A 84 -2.68 14.00 4.91
N ILE A 85 -3.22 12.88 5.40
CA ILE A 85 -3.51 12.76 6.82
C ILE A 85 -2.21 12.38 7.51
N VAL A 86 -1.69 13.32 8.32
CA VAL A 86 -0.41 13.13 9.03
C VAL A 86 -0.70 12.99 10.52
N ASN A 87 -0.60 11.76 11.01
CA ASN A 87 -0.89 11.41 12.40
C ASN A 87 0.21 10.55 13.07
N GLY A 88 1.27 10.17 12.33
CA GLY A 88 2.36 9.38 12.86
C GLY A 88 3.66 9.50 12.08
N VAL A 89 4.56 8.55 12.30
CA VAL A 89 5.91 8.56 11.72
C VAL A 89 5.86 8.30 10.22
N TRP A 90 5.05 7.34 9.77
CA TRP A 90 5.04 6.90 8.38
C TRP A 90 4.31 7.89 7.49
N SER A 91 3.14 8.37 7.89
CA SER A 91 2.42 9.42 7.17
C SER A 91 3.23 10.72 7.08
N LYS A 92 4.01 11.05 8.13
CA LYS A 92 4.92 12.20 8.08
C LYS A 92 6.04 12.02 7.04
N LYS A 93 6.63 10.82 6.95
CA LYS A 93 7.65 10.52 5.94
C LYS A 93 7.06 10.56 4.53
N ALA A 94 5.87 10.00 4.34
CA ALA A 94 5.18 10.04 3.05
C ALA A 94 4.90 11.49 2.60
N ALA A 95 4.36 12.33 3.48
CA ALA A 95 4.12 13.75 3.22
C ALA A 95 5.41 14.51 2.90
N ALA A 96 6.49 14.24 3.64
CA ALA A 96 7.79 14.86 3.40
C ALA A 96 8.40 14.44 2.04
N GLU A 97 8.21 13.20 1.61
CA GLU A 97 8.67 12.75 0.30
C GLU A 97 7.82 13.40 -0.81
N ALA A 98 6.50 13.41 -0.67
CA ALA A 98 5.59 14.02 -1.64
C ALA A 98 5.83 15.53 -1.82
N SER A 99 6.26 16.24 -0.77
CA SER A 99 6.56 17.68 -0.83
C SER A 99 7.70 18.05 -1.78
N LYS A 100 8.47 17.05 -2.25
CA LYS A 100 9.48 17.25 -3.29
C LYS A 100 8.87 17.38 -4.70
N PHE A 101 7.63 16.96 -4.87
CA PHE A 101 6.93 16.88 -6.16
C PHE A 101 5.75 17.84 -6.25
N CYS A 102 5.07 18.12 -5.13
CA CYS A 102 3.87 18.96 -5.10
C CYS A 102 3.73 19.73 -3.78
N ARG A 103 2.74 20.62 -3.72
CA ARG A 103 2.28 21.16 -2.45
C ARG A 103 1.53 20.06 -1.68
N VAL A 104 1.82 19.95 -0.40
CA VAL A 104 1.16 18.99 0.50
C VAL A 104 0.27 19.74 1.47
N SER A 105 -1.04 19.50 1.37
CA SER A 105 -2.02 19.92 2.35
C SER A 105 -2.08 18.90 3.47
N VAL A 106 -1.71 19.32 4.68
CA VAL A 106 -1.68 18.42 5.84
C VAL A 106 -3.00 18.48 6.59
N ILE A 107 -3.66 17.35 6.71
CA ILE A 107 -4.88 17.17 7.51
C ILE A 107 -4.50 16.47 8.82
N GLY A 108 -5.11 16.89 9.91
CA GLY A 108 -4.82 16.34 11.24
C GLY A 108 -3.87 17.22 12.05
N THR A 109 -3.41 16.67 13.17
CA THR A 109 -2.52 17.41 14.10
C THR A 109 -1.20 16.66 14.20
N PRO A 110 -0.18 17.01 13.40
CA PRO A 110 1.10 16.30 13.35
C PRO A 110 1.84 16.20 14.71
N SER A 111 1.50 17.07 15.65
CA SER A 111 2.06 17.08 17.00
C SER A 111 1.36 16.14 17.97
N ARG A 112 0.21 15.60 17.60
CA ARG A 112 -0.55 14.62 18.41
C ARG A 112 -0.71 13.35 17.63
N ALA A 113 -0.09 12.29 18.13
CA ALA A 113 -0.27 10.95 17.61
C ALA A 113 -1.69 10.46 17.94
N GLN A 114 -2.65 10.73 17.05
CA GLN A 114 -4.04 10.28 17.17
C GLN A 114 -4.68 10.15 15.79
N VAL A 115 -5.61 9.21 15.68
CA VAL A 115 -6.46 9.11 14.49
C VAL A 115 -7.43 10.30 14.49
N PRO A 116 -7.51 11.12 13.44
CA PRO A 116 -8.42 12.25 13.39
C PRO A 116 -9.88 11.77 13.40
N HIS A 117 -10.80 12.59 13.90
CA HIS A 117 -12.24 12.31 13.80
C HIS A 117 -12.67 12.43 12.32
N PRO A 118 -13.55 11.55 11.80
CA PRO A 118 -13.99 11.61 10.40
C PRO A 118 -14.43 13.00 9.95
N ASP A 119 -15.25 13.69 10.75
CA ASP A 119 -15.78 15.03 10.43
C ASP A 119 -14.71 16.13 10.37
N SER A 120 -13.49 15.86 10.83
CA SER A 120 -12.37 16.81 10.76
C SER A 120 -11.54 16.67 9.49
N ILE A 121 -11.85 15.70 8.63
CA ILE A 121 -11.15 15.43 7.38
C ILE A 121 -11.82 16.23 6.26
N ASN A 122 -11.21 17.35 5.91
CA ASN A 122 -11.70 18.21 4.83
C ASN A 122 -10.72 18.14 3.66
N VAL A 123 -11.12 17.52 2.57
CA VAL A 123 -10.33 17.34 1.35
C VAL A 123 -10.86 18.23 0.25
N PRO A 124 -10.04 19.10 -0.37
CA PRO A 124 -10.46 19.90 -1.51
C PRO A 124 -10.84 19.05 -2.72
N ASN A 125 -11.85 19.47 -3.48
CA ASN A 125 -12.30 18.75 -4.69
C ASN A 125 -11.24 18.72 -5.81
N ASP A 126 -10.27 19.62 -5.77
CA ASP A 126 -9.16 19.75 -6.72
C ASP A 126 -7.85 19.12 -6.23
N ALA A 127 -7.87 18.45 -5.09
CA ALA A 127 -6.72 17.66 -4.63
C ALA A 127 -6.45 16.51 -5.59
N ALA A 128 -5.17 16.26 -5.89
CA ALA A 128 -4.77 15.14 -6.74
C ALA A 128 -5.17 13.79 -6.16
N TYR A 129 -5.06 13.65 -4.85
CA TYR A 129 -5.45 12.47 -4.07
C TYR A 129 -5.46 12.80 -2.57
N LEU A 130 -6.11 11.92 -1.79
CA LEU A 130 -5.97 11.86 -0.33
C LEU A 130 -5.10 10.67 0.05
N TYR A 131 -4.02 10.90 0.79
CA TYR A 131 -3.14 9.84 1.33
C TYR A 131 -3.32 9.69 2.84
N TYR A 132 -3.37 8.45 3.33
CA TYR A 132 -3.27 8.13 4.75
C TYR A 132 -2.51 6.82 4.99
N CYS A 133 -1.90 6.69 6.17
CA CYS A 133 -1.33 5.44 6.64
C CYS A 133 -2.34 4.76 7.55
N MET A 134 -2.89 3.61 7.13
CA MET A 134 -3.95 2.92 7.87
C MET A 134 -3.47 2.47 9.26
N ASN A 135 -2.20 2.03 9.37
CA ASN A 135 -1.61 1.62 10.64
C ASN A 135 -0.22 2.24 10.84
N GLU A 136 -0.15 3.21 11.73
CA GLU A 136 1.10 3.82 12.18
C GLU A 136 1.79 2.92 13.22
N THR A 137 2.55 1.95 12.73
CA THR A 137 3.14 0.85 13.52
C THR A 137 3.99 1.33 14.69
N VAL A 138 4.79 2.40 14.46
CA VAL A 138 5.67 2.97 15.49
C VAL A 138 4.89 3.61 16.63
N ASN A 139 3.75 4.21 16.29
CA ASN A 139 2.90 4.94 17.24
C ASN A 139 1.80 4.06 17.84
N GLY A 140 1.60 2.83 17.33
CA GLY A 140 0.54 1.94 17.77
C GLY A 140 -0.87 2.47 17.49
N MET A 141 -1.04 3.14 16.35
CA MET A 141 -2.32 3.74 15.97
C MET A 141 -2.81 3.18 14.66
N GLU A 142 -4.07 2.79 14.64
CA GLU A 142 -4.71 2.21 13.48
C GLU A 142 -6.08 2.86 13.24
N PHE A 143 -6.38 3.17 11.98
CA PHE A 143 -7.71 3.63 11.60
C PHE A 143 -8.70 2.48 11.72
N ASN A 144 -9.84 2.74 12.36
CA ASN A 144 -10.99 1.83 12.44
C ASN A 144 -12.09 2.21 11.46
N TYR A 145 -11.82 3.14 10.54
CA TYR A 145 -12.71 3.59 9.47
C TYR A 145 -11.88 3.95 8.24
N ILE A 146 -12.53 3.99 7.08
CA ILE A 146 -11.94 4.49 5.83
C ILE A 146 -12.24 5.98 5.73
N PRO A 147 -11.24 6.87 5.60
CA PRO A 147 -11.45 8.30 5.43
C PRO A 147 -12.29 8.59 4.19
N GLN A 148 -13.26 9.49 4.33
CA GLN A 148 -14.08 9.95 3.20
C GLN A 148 -13.36 11.08 2.47
N CYS A 149 -13.44 11.06 1.15
CA CYS A 149 -12.99 12.12 0.26
C CYS A 149 -14.03 12.34 -0.85
N PRO A 150 -13.97 13.46 -1.59
CA PRO A 150 -14.84 13.67 -2.75
C PRO A 150 -14.67 12.55 -3.78
N ASP A 151 -15.76 12.15 -4.47
CA ASP A 151 -15.75 11.06 -5.45
C ASP A 151 -14.74 11.25 -6.58
N CYS A 152 -14.38 12.49 -6.90
CA CYS A 152 -13.37 12.82 -7.91
C CYS A 152 -11.93 12.76 -7.41
N VAL A 153 -11.70 12.53 -6.11
CA VAL A 153 -10.37 12.51 -5.49
C VAL A 153 -10.01 11.07 -5.12
N PRO A 154 -8.99 10.47 -5.74
CA PRO A 154 -8.53 9.13 -5.39
C PRO A 154 -8.09 9.03 -3.93
N LEU A 155 -8.49 7.95 -3.24
CA LEU A 155 -8.01 7.62 -1.91
C LEU A 155 -6.80 6.68 -2.00
N VAL A 156 -5.71 7.02 -1.33
CA VAL A 156 -4.48 6.24 -1.26
C VAL A 156 -4.23 5.80 0.18
N SER A 157 -4.17 4.50 0.40
CA SER A 157 -3.92 3.91 1.72
C SER A 157 -2.61 3.14 1.76
N ASP A 158 -1.74 3.47 2.71
CA ASP A 158 -0.60 2.63 3.07
C ASP A 158 -1.05 1.60 4.11
N VAL A 159 -1.10 0.34 3.70
CA VAL A 159 -1.50 -0.80 4.52
C VAL A 159 -0.33 -1.74 4.82
N SER A 160 0.91 -1.29 4.67
CA SER A 160 2.13 -2.11 4.76
C SER A 160 2.22 -2.94 6.03
N SER A 161 1.76 -2.43 7.17
CA SER A 161 1.91 -3.09 8.46
C SER A 161 0.67 -3.87 8.94
N ASN A 162 -0.47 -3.73 8.24
CA ASN A 162 -1.70 -4.45 8.54
C ASN A 162 -2.31 -5.15 7.31
N PHE A 163 -1.52 -5.31 6.25
CA PHE A 163 -1.91 -6.04 5.05
C PHE A 163 -2.30 -7.48 5.38
N LEU A 164 -3.41 -7.96 4.85
CA LEU A 164 -4.01 -9.28 5.10
C LEU A 164 -4.39 -9.54 6.58
N SER A 165 -4.42 -8.52 7.44
CA SER A 165 -4.85 -8.69 8.84
C SER A 165 -6.37 -8.59 9.04
N ARG A 166 -7.06 -8.03 8.04
CA ARG A 166 -8.52 -7.86 8.02
C ARG A 166 -9.05 -7.83 6.59
N THR A 167 -10.35 -7.94 6.43
CA THR A 167 -11.02 -7.65 5.15
C THR A 167 -10.88 -6.15 4.81
N ILE A 168 -10.72 -5.86 3.53
CA ILE A 168 -10.70 -4.51 2.99
C ILE A 168 -11.97 -4.35 2.16
N ASP A 169 -12.66 -3.24 2.33
CA ASP A 169 -13.78 -2.84 1.49
C ASP A 169 -13.24 -1.88 0.42
N PHE A 170 -13.38 -2.28 -0.87
CA PHE A 170 -12.84 -1.55 -2.03
C PHE A 170 -13.85 -0.63 -2.64
#